data_a060157da7a65ab291411f064872a436
#
_entry.id   a060157da7a65ab291411f064872a436
#
_cell.length_a   1.000
_cell.length_b   1.000
_cell.length_c   1.000
_cell.angle_alpha   90.00
_cell.angle_beta   90.00
_cell.angle_gamma   90.00
#
_symmetry.space_group_name_H-M   'P 1'
#
loop_
_entity.id
_entity.type
_entity.pdbx_description
1 polymer ?
#
loop_
_entity_poly.entity_id
_entity_poly.type
_entity_poly.pdbx_seq_one_letter_code
_entity_poly.pdbx_strand_id
1 'polypeptide(L)'
;MNLVYIHGASATSESFNYIRSKLGDGINIDYDSRNGFENNLAEMKQSLMNTKDIFFVAHSLGGIYALHLANHMPSQVLGAVTLSTPYGGAEVADYVQYFLPFSRLMRDIGPSSWSMRQADKIKIQHPWTNVVTVRGQSPFMLAHNDGVVTITSQKHHADMELVEVELNHYEVVLSDAVIDIIKKRRAACVAKLKQ
;
A
#
# COMPACT_ATOMS: atom_id res chain seq x y z
N MET A 1 -3.44 -17.45 8.83
CA MET A 1 -3.31 -16.07 8.31
C MET A 1 -2.00 -15.94 7.56
N ASN A 2 -2.07 -15.59 6.30
CA ASN A 2 -0.94 -15.42 5.39
C ASN A 2 -0.59 -13.93 5.28
N LEU A 3 0.64 -13.57 5.64
CA LEU A 3 1.17 -12.25 5.36
C LEU A 3 1.47 -12.13 3.87
N VAL A 4 1.01 -11.07 3.24
CA VAL A 4 1.29 -10.76 1.83
C VAL A 4 1.93 -9.38 1.77
N TYR A 5 3.16 -9.33 1.28
CA TYR A 5 3.96 -8.12 1.17
C TYR A 5 3.94 -7.61 -0.26
N ILE A 6 3.56 -6.32 -0.46
CA ILE A 6 3.51 -5.68 -1.78
C ILE A 6 4.34 -4.39 -1.73
N HIS A 7 5.45 -4.35 -2.43
CA HIS A 7 6.37 -3.21 -2.44
C HIS A 7 5.83 -2.00 -3.21
N GLY A 8 6.51 -0.87 -3.07
CA GLY A 8 6.21 0.36 -3.80
C GLY A 8 6.73 0.36 -5.24
N ALA A 9 6.44 1.43 -5.97
CA ALA A 9 6.94 1.63 -7.32
C ALA A 9 8.48 1.60 -7.36
N SER A 10 9.03 0.96 -8.38
CA SER A 10 10.48 0.85 -8.62
C SER A 10 11.29 0.24 -7.46
N ALA A 11 10.62 -0.50 -6.57
CA ALA A 11 11.23 -1.27 -5.50
C ALA A 11 11.17 -2.78 -5.79
N THR A 12 11.60 -3.58 -4.84
CA THR A 12 11.45 -5.03 -4.82
C THR A 12 10.98 -5.48 -3.44
N SER A 13 10.66 -6.76 -3.28
CA SER A 13 10.29 -7.34 -1.99
C SER A 13 11.38 -7.23 -0.92
N GLU A 14 12.63 -6.95 -1.31
CA GLU A 14 13.74 -6.71 -0.38
C GLU A 14 13.51 -5.49 0.51
N SER A 15 12.70 -4.51 0.07
CA SER A 15 12.31 -3.37 0.90
C SER A 15 11.64 -3.79 2.21
N PHE A 16 11.06 -4.98 2.27
CA PHE A 16 10.45 -5.54 3.47
C PHE A 16 11.37 -6.44 4.31
N ASN A 17 12.66 -6.57 3.99
CA ASN A 17 13.58 -7.46 4.72
C ASN A 17 13.57 -7.18 6.22
N TYR A 18 13.56 -5.92 6.63
CA TYR A 18 13.51 -5.54 8.05
C TYR A 18 12.19 -5.97 8.71
N ILE A 19 11.06 -5.64 8.09
CA ILE A 19 9.73 -6.02 8.59
C ILE A 19 9.60 -7.54 8.66
N ARG A 20 10.02 -8.28 7.62
CA ARG A 20 9.98 -9.75 7.59
C ARG A 20 10.82 -10.38 8.68
N SER A 21 12.00 -9.81 8.97
CA SER A 21 12.86 -10.30 10.06
C SER A 21 12.18 -10.26 11.44
N LYS A 22 11.16 -9.42 11.62
CA LYS A 22 10.42 -9.20 12.88
C LYS A 22 9.04 -9.84 12.93
N LEU A 23 8.40 -9.99 11.77
CA LEU A 23 7.02 -10.51 11.66
C LEU A 23 6.96 -11.95 11.15
N GLY A 24 8.05 -12.45 10.58
CA GLY A 24 8.15 -13.73 9.89
C GLY A 24 7.95 -13.60 8.38
N ASP A 25 8.29 -14.66 7.69
CA ASP A 25 8.12 -14.76 6.25
C ASP A 25 6.65 -14.79 5.84
N GLY A 26 6.42 -14.45 4.59
CA GLY A 26 5.11 -14.43 3.96
C GLY A 26 5.24 -14.52 2.44
N ILE A 27 4.15 -14.30 1.75
CA ILE A 27 4.12 -14.24 0.29
C ILE A 27 4.63 -12.87 -0.13
N ASN A 28 5.70 -12.85 -0.90
CA ASN A 28 6.24 -11.64 -1.49
C ASN A 28 5.67 -11.47 -2.89
N ILE A 29 5.07 -10.33 -3.16
CA ILE A 29 4.61 -9.95 -4.49
C ILE A 29 5.64 -8.99 -5.08
N ASP A 30 6.45 -9.51 -5.99
CA ASP A 30 7.33 -8.70 -6.83
C ASP A 30 6.65 -8.40 -8.16
N TYR A 31 6.74 -7.17 -8.62
CA TYR A 31 6.17 -6.72 -9.89
C TYR A 31 7.04 -5.65 -10.55
N ASP A 32 7.01 -5.60 -11.87
CA ASP A 32 7.65 -4.53 -12.62
C ASP A 32 6.66 -3.38 -12.84
N SER A 33 6.92 -2.24 -12.23
CA SER A 33 6.08 -1.04 -12.38
C SER A 33 5.91 -0.59 -13.84
N ARG A 34 6.75 -1.06 -14.77
CA ARG A 34 6.68 -0.73 -16.21
C ARG A 34 5.66 -1.57 -16.98
N ASN A 35 5.19 -2.68 -16.43
CA ASN A 35 4.22 -3.56 -17.08
C ASN A 35 2.80 -2.98 -17.17
N GLY A 36 2.54 -1.90 -16.43
CA GLY A 36 1.21 -1.29 -16.31
C GLY A 36 0.40 -1.86 -15.15
N PHE A 37 -0.50 -1.03 -14.62
CA PHE A 37 -1.24 -1.36 -13.39
C PHE A 37 -2.14 -2.60 -13.57
N GLU A 38 -2.93 -2.64 -14.64
CA GLU A 38 -3.90 -3.73 -14.86
C GLU A 38 -3.23 -5.08 -15.07
N ASN A 39 -2.12 -5.13 -15.82
CA ASN A 39 -1.37 -6.36 -16.02
C ASN A 39 -0.80 -6.90 -14.71
N ASN A 40 -0.12 -6.04 -13.95
CA ASN A 40 0.39 -6.41 -12.64
C ASN A 40 -0.72 -6.87 -11.69
N LEU A 41 -1.86 -6.16 -11.68
CA LEU A 41 -3.01 -6.56 -10.86
C LEU A 41 -3.55 -7.94 -11.24
N ALA A 42 -3.62 -8.24 -12.54
CA ALA A 42 -4.06 -9.55 -13.03
C ALA A 42 -3.10 -10.68 -12.61
N GLU A 43 -1.80 -10.46 -12.72
CA GLU A 43 -0.77 -11.42 -12.27
C GLU A 43 -0.83 -11.64 -10.76
N MET A 44 -0.96 -10.57 -9.97
CA MET A 44 -1.12 -10.64 -8.51
C MET A 44 -2.39 -11.41 -8.11
N LYS A 45 -3.51 -11.17 -8.78
CA LYS A 45 -4.76 -11.92 -8.56
C LYS A 45 -4.56 -13.41 -8.83
N GLN A 46 -3.89 -13.76 -9.92
CA GLN A 46 -3.62 -15.15 -10.26
C GLN A 46 -2.71 -15.81 -9.22
N SER A 47 -1.66 -15.13 -8.76
CA SER A 47 -0.74 -15.66 -7.76
C SER A 47 -1.39 -15.90 -6.40
N LEU A 48 -2.43 -15.12 -6.07
CA LEU A 48 -3.14 -15.20 -4.79
C LEU A 48 -4.47 -15.96 -4.85
N MET A 49 -4.88 -16.50 -6.01
CA MET A 49 -6.22 -17.07 -6.22
C MET A 49 -6.59 -18.19 -5.23
N ASN A 50 -5.61 -18.95 -4.76
CA ASN A 50 -5.80 -20.05 -3.81
C ASN A 50 -5.38 -19.72 -2.37
N THR A 51 -4.97 -18.46 -2.13
CA THR A 51 -4.51 -18.01 -0.81
C THR A 51 -5.71 -17.54 0.00
N LYS A 52 -5.86 -18.05 1.22
CA LYS A 52 -6.91 -17.65 2.16
C LYS A 52 -6.29 -16.91 3.35
N ASP A 53 -7.14 -16.23 4.11
CA ASP A 53 -6.74 -15.54 5.33
C ASP A 53 -5.58 -14.55 5.10
N ILE A 54 -5.69 -13.75 4.05
CA ILE A 54 -4.69 -12.77 3.64
C ILE A 54 -4.69 -11.56 4.58
N PHE A 55 -3.53 -11.19 5.07
CA PHE A 55 -3.29 -9.89 5.71
C PHE A 55 -2.22 -9.16 4.91
N PHE A 56 -2.61 -8.06 4.28
CA PHE A 56 -1.68 -7.27 3.47
C PHE A 56 -0.79 -6.39 4.34
N VAL A 57 0.49 -6.35 4.00
CA VAL A 57 1.45 -5.33 4.43
C VAL A 57 2.03 -4.71 3.17
N ALA A 58 1.62 -3.51 2.85
CA ALA A 58 1.92 -2.94 1.55
C ALA A 58 2.47 -1.51 1.67
N HIS A 59 3.40 -1.14 0.81
CA HIS A 59 4.05 0.16 0.85
C HIS A 59 3.75 0.97 -0.41
N SER A 60 3.45 2.26 -0.24
CA SER A 60 3.27 3.21 -1.34
C SER A 60 2.28 2.69 -2.39
N LEU A 61 2.65 2.58 -3.66
CA LEU A 61 1.83 2.02 -4.74
C LEU A 61 1.32 0.60 -4.42
N GLY A 62 2.09 -0.19 -3.68
CA GLY A 62 1.66 -1.51 -3.21
C GLY A 62 0.35 -1.49 -2.44
N GLY A 63 0.07 -0.41 -1.69
CA GLY A 63 -1.19 -0.23 -0.98
C GLY A 63 -2.39 -0.03 -1.91
N ILE A 64 -2.20 0.60 -3.06
CA ILE A 64 -3.25 0.72 -4.09
C ILE A 64 -3.56 -0.66 -4.69
N TYR A 65 -2.53 -1.47 -5.00
CA TYR A 65 -2.73 -2.85 -5.43
C TYR A 65 -3.47 -3.67 -4.36
N ALA A 66 -3.06 -3.56 -3.09
CA ALA A 66 -3.72 -4.27 -1.99
C ALA A 66 -5.21 -3.93 -1.88
N LEU A 67 -5.59 -2.65 -2.07
CA LEU A 67 -6.98 -2.20 -2.06
C LEU A 67 -7.79 -2.83 -3.20
N HIS A 68 -7.25 -2.83 -4.42
CA HIS A 68 -7.91 -3.50 -5.56
C HIS A 68 -8.02 -5.01 -5.36
N LEU A 69 -6.98 -5.66 -4.86
CA LEU A 69 -6.98 -7.09 -4.56
C LEU A 69 -8.05 -7.43 -3.50
N ALA A 70 -8.13 -6.65 -2.42
CA ALA A 70 -9.16 -6.85 -1.39
C ALA A 70 -10.59 -6.70 -1.96
N ASN A 71 -10.81 -5.76 -2.87
CA ASN A 71 -12.10 -5.59 -3.54
C ASN A 71 -12.43 -6.76 -4.50
N HIS A 72 -11.43 -7.34 -5.15
CA HIS A 72 -11.63 -8.47 -6.07
C HIS A 72 -11.80 -9.82 -5.38
N MET A 73 -11.19 -9.99 -4.21
CA MET A 73 -11.22 -11.26 -3.47
C MET A 73 -11.57 -11.06 -1.97
N PRO A 74 -12.74 -10.44 -1.67
CA PRO A 74 -13.06 -10.02 -0.30
C PRO A 74 -13.11 -11.18 0.68
N SER A 75 -13.58 -12.37 0.25
CA SER A 75 -13.64 -13.55 1.13
C SER A 75 -12.28 -14.14 1.52
N GLN A 76 -11.21 -13.72 0.88
CA GLN A 76 -9.86 -14.20 1.15
C GLN A 76 -9.07 -13.25 2.08
N VAL A 77 -9.56 -12.01 2.26
CA VAL A 77 -8.84 -10.94 2.96
C VAL A 77 -9.36 -10.78 4.38
N LEU A 78 -8.47 -10.66 5.34
CA LEU A 78 -8.76 -10.41 6.75
C LEU A 78 -8.51 -8.96 7.16
N GLY A 79 -7.60 -8.30 6.50
CA GLY A 79 -7.26 -6.92 6.79
C GLY A 79 -5.96 -6.48 6.14
N ALA A 80 -5.58 -5.24 6.39
CA ALA A 80 -4.34 -4.67 5.88
C ALA A 80 -3.73 -3.62 6.80
N VAL A 81 -2.42 -3.48 6.71
CA VAL A 81 -1.68 -2.29 7.09
C VAL A 81 -0.93 -1.81 5.86
N THR A 82 -1.24 -0.59 5.42
CA THR A 82 -0.55 0.06 4.31
C THR A 82 0.34 1.17 4.86
N LEU A 83 1.45 1.41 4.21
CA LEU A 83 2.52 2.30 4.65
C LEU A 83 2.70 3.39 3.62
N SER A 84 2.52 4.65 3.99
CA SER A 84 2.70 5.81 3.10
C SER A 84 1.95 5.71 1.78
N THR A 85 0.77 5.08 1.78
CA THR A 85 0.03 4.83 0.53
C THR A 85 -0.74 6.06 0.08
N PRO A 86 -0.54 6.51 -1.18
CA PRO A 86 -1.18 7.71 -1.73
C PRO A 86 -2.59 7.41 -2.24
N TYR A 87 -3.58 7.37 -1.39
CA TYR A 87 -4.98 7.10 -1.77
C TYR A 87 -5.67 8.26 -2.51
N GLY A 88 -5.11 9.47 -2.46
CA GLY A 88 -5.71 10.68 -3.03
C GLY A 88 -5.62 10.85 -4.54
N GLY A 89 -5.04 9.93 -5.24
CA GLY A 89 -5.07 9.88 -6.72
C GLY A 89 -4.36 11.02 -7.44
N ALA A 90 -4.77 12.27 -7.24
CA ALA A 90 -4.30 13.42 -8.02
C ALA A 90 -2.78 13.69 -7.91
N GLU A 91 -2.23 13.51 -6.73
CA GLU A 91 -0.84 13.81 -6.42
C GLU A 91 0.11 12.64 -6.76
N VAL A 92 -0.47 11.44 -6.87
CA VAL A 92 0.29 10.25 -7.29
C VAL A 92 0.86 10.41 -8.70
N ALA A 93 0.12 11.07 -9.60
CA ALA A 93 0.57 11.27 -10.97
C ALA A 93 1.78 12.20 -11.06
N ASP A 94 1.76 13.30 -10.32
CA ASP A 94 2.86 14.25 -10.29
C ASP A 94 4.11 13.61 -9.67
N TYR A 95 3.92 12.77 -8.65
CA TYR A 95 4.98 12.00 -8.04
C TYR A 95 5.57 10.95 -8.99
N VAL A 96 4.72 10.15 -9.62
CA VAL A 96 5.18 9.12 -10.57
C VAL A 96 5.84 9.73 -11.80
N GLN A 97 5.41 10.91 -12.26
CA GLN A 97 6.08 11.68 -13.32
C GLN A 97 7.54 11.96 -13.02
N TYR A 98 7.84 12.28 -11.79
CA TYR A 98 9.21 12.59 -11.39
C TYR A 98 10.14 11.38 -11.43
N PHE A 99 9.66 10.20 -11.01
CA PHE A 99 10.47 8.99 -10.94
C PHE A 99 10.43 8.11 -12.19
N LEU A 100 9.36 8.22 -12.98
CA LEU A 100 9.11 7.34 -14.14
C LEU A 100 8.53 8.12 -15.34
N PRO A 101 9.21 9.13 -15.88
CA PRO A 101 8.67 10.09 -16.84
C PRO A 101 8.18 9.49 -18.17
N PHE A 102 8.52 8.23 -18.48
CA PHE A 102 8.16 7.56 -19.74
C PHE A 102 7.43 6.22 -19.54
N SER A 103 6.97 5.89 -18.32
CA SER A 103 6.40 4.58 -18.06
C SER A 103 4.88 4.52 -18.32
N ARG A 104 4.41 3.34 -18.76
CA ARG A 104 2.97 3.04 -18.84
C ARG A 104 2.27 3.28 -17.51
N LEU A 105 2.94 2.99 -16.42
CA LEU A 105 2.44 3.17 -15.06
C LEU A 105 1.93 4.60 -14.81
N MET A 106 2.58 5.64 -15.35
CA MET A 106 2.13 7.03 -15.20
C MET A 106 0.76 7.28 -15.80
N ARG A 107 0.50 6.70 -16.97
CA ARG A 107 -0.81 6.81 -17.61
C ARG A 107 -1.86 6.03 -16.85
N ASP A 108 -1.46 4.93 -16.20
CA ASP A 108 -2.37 3.99 -15.54
C ASP A 108 -2.73 4.41 -14.12
N ILE A 109 -1.89 5.22 -13.46
CA ILE A 109 -2.13 5.72 -12.09
C ILE A 109 -2.28 7.24 -11.99
N GLY A 110 -2.33 7.93 -13.13
CA GLY A 110 -2.67 9.35 -13.18
C GLY A 110 -4.04 9.64 -12.58
N PRO A 111 -4.32 10.89 -12.15
CA PRO A 111 -5.56 11.26 -11.43
C PRO A 111 -6.84 10.88 -12.17
N SER A 112 -6.79 10.90 -13.50
CA SER A 112 -7.89 10.54 -14.39
C SER A 112 -7.84 9.08 -14.85
N SER A 113 -6.88 8.27 -14.40
CA SER A 113 -6.76 6.88 -14.79
C SER A 113 -7.91 6.05 -14.25
N TRP A 114 -8.20 4.95 -14.94
CA TRP A 114 -9.24 4.04 -14.50
C TRP A 114 -8.93 3.43 -13.13
N SER A 115 -7.69 3.00 -12.90
CA SER A 115 -7.25 2.37 -11.65
C SER A 115 -7.47 3.27 -10.43
N MET A 116 -7.12 4.55 -10.52
CA MET A 116 -7.30 5.48 -9.40
C MET A 116 -8.77 5.86 -9.20
N ARG A 117 -9.54 6.08 -10.28
CA ARG A 117 -10.98 6.31 -10.17
C ARG A 117 -11.75 5.12 -9.61
N GLN A 118 -11.27 3.89 -9.83
CA GLN A 118 -11.86 2.71 -9.19
C GLN A 118 -11.42 2.62 -7.73
N ALA A 119 -10.14 2.85 -7.41
CA ALA A 119 -9.65 2.87 -6.04
C ALA A 119 -10.47 3.82 -5.15
N ASP A 120 -10.77 5.02 -5.63
CA ASP A 120 -11.59 6.01 -4.93
C ASP A 120 -13.03 5.54 -4.63
N LYS A 121 -13.57 4.62 -5.44
CA LYS A 121 -14.93 4.07 -5.27
C LYS A 121 -14.98 2.81 -4.41
N ILE A 122 -13.83 2.20 -4.13
CA ILE A 122 -13.77 0.96 -3.34
C ILE A 122 -14.13 1.28 -1.90
N LYS A 123 -15.20 0.67 -1.41
CA LYS A 123 -15.52 0.67 0.02
C LYS A 123 -14.71 -0.41 0.73
N ILE A 124 -14.01 -0.01 1.76
CA ILE A 124 -13.18 -0.93 2.55
C ILE A 124 -14.07 -1.75 3.45
N GLN A 125 -14.06 -3.08 3.25
CA GLN A 125 -14.93 -4.02 3.98
C GLN A 125 -14.20 -4.72 5.14
N HIS A 126 -12.89 -4.53 5.24
CA HIS A 126 -12.02 -5.21 6.20
C HIS A 126 -11.32 -4.21 7.12
N PRO A 127 -10.83 -4.62 8.30
CA PRO A 127 -9.96 -3.77 9.10
C PRO A 127 -8.77 -3.29 8.26
N TRP A 128 -8.67 -1.99 8.09
CA TRP A 128 -7.66 -1.35 7.25
C TRP A 128 -7.01 -0.20 7.98
N THR A 129 -5.70 -0.19 8.05
CA THR A 129 -4.95 0.90 8.68
C THR A 129 -3.94 1.44 7.68
N ASN A 130 -3.96 2.75 7.41
CA ASN A 130 -2.87 3.41 6.70
C ASN A 130 -1.95 4.11 7.69
N VAL A 131 -0.68 3.73 7.70
CA VAL A 131 0.37 4.42 8.43
C VAL A 131 0.80 5.62 7.60
N VAL A 132 0.44 6.81 8.09
CA VAL A 132 0.68 8.11 7.43
C VAL A 132 2.03 8.64 7.89
N THR A 133 2.96 8.79 6.96
CA THR A 133 4.26 9.39 7.22
C THR A 133 4.18 10.90 7.08
N VAL A 134 4.63 11.63 8.10
CA VAL A 134 4.46 13.10 8.15
C VAL A 134 5.77 13.87 8.11
N ARG A 135 6.93 13.18 8.11
CA ARG A 135 8.23 13.80 8.08
C ARG A 135 8.85 13.70 6.68
N GLY A 136 9.14 14.81 6.07
CA GLY A 136 9.84 14.89 4.81
C GLY A 136 9.59 16.23 4.17
N GLN A 137 10.38 16.53 3.15
CA GLN A 137 10.21 17.75 2.38
C GLN A 137 10.74 17.50 0.97
N SER A 138 9.84 17.55 0.00
CA SER A 138 10.21 17.55 -1.41
C SER A 138 10.16 18.98 -1.93
N PRO A 139 11.21 19.50 -2.56
CA PRO A 139 11.21 20.85 -3.14
C PRO A 139 10.22 21.00 -4.30
N PHE A 140 9.68 19.89 -4.80
CA PHE A 140 8.73 19.85 -5.92
C PHE A 140 7.26 19.81 -5.48
N MET A 141 7.00 19.72 -4.17
CA MET A 141 5.65 19.69 -3.60
C MET A 141 5.46 20.85 -2.64
N LEU A 142 4.44 21.70 -2.91
CA LEU A 142 4.11 22.83 -2.05
C LEU A 142 3.35 22.40 -0.78
N ALA A 143 2.61 21.29 -0.85
CA ALA A 143 1.88 20.73 0.28
C ALA A 143 2.80 19.92 1.22
N HIS A 144 2.42 19.81 2.49
CA HIS A 144 3.11 18.96 3.44
C HIS A 144 3.19 17.52 2.94
N ASN A 145 4.39 16.95 2.94
CA ASN A 145 4.67 15.65 2.35
C ASN A 145 5.73 14.89 3.16
N ASP A 146 5.86 13.61 2.88
CA ASP A 146 6.85 12.72 3.49
C ASP A 146 8.16 12.60 2.69
N GLY A 147 8.38 13.53 1.77
CA GLY A 147 9.47 13.53 0.79
C GLY A 147 9.05 12.97 -0.57
N VAL A 148 7.89 12.31 -0.65
CA VAL A 148 7.46 11.52 -1.81
C VAL A 148 5.97 11.69 -2.10
N VAL A 149 5.14 11.63 -1.06
CA VAL A 149 3.68 11.68 -1.14
C VAL A 149 3.16 12.74 -0.18
N THR A 150 2.13 13.49 -0.57
CA THR A 150 1.54 14.46 0.35
C THR A 150 0.74 13.78 1.46
N ILE A 151 0.70 14.41 2.62
CA ILE A 151 -0.08 13.92 3.76
C ILE A 151 -1.57 13.87 3.41
N THR A 152 -2.06 14.83 2.64
CA THR A 152 -3.45 14.87 2.17
C THR A 152 -3.79 13.64 1.34
N SER A 153 -2.92 13.26 0.41
CA SER A 153 -3.10 12.06 -0.41
C SER A 153 -3.12 10.78 0.42
N GLN A 154 -2.22 10.67 1.40
CA GLN A 154 -2.21 9.51 2.31
C GLN A 154 -3.48 9.39 3.16
N LYS A 155 -4.15 10.50 3.47
CA LYS A 155 -5.36 10.58 4.31
C LYS A 155 -6.67 10.56 3.53
N HIS A 156 -6.63 10.44 2.22
CA HIS A 156 -7.79 10.66 1.36
C HIS A 156 -8.97 9.72 1.65
N HIS A 157 -8.70 8.47 1.97
CA HIS A 157 -9.75 7.46 2.20
C HIS A 157 -10.30 7.54 3.64
N ALA A 158 -11.59 7.88 3.77
CA ALA A 158 -12.23 8.03 5.09
C ALA A 158 -12.56 6.70 5.78
N ASP A 159 -12.62 5.60 5.02
CA ASP A 159 -13.08 4.29 5.50
C ASP A 159 -11.98 3.49 6.24
N MET A 160 -10.79 4.05 6.41
CA MET A 160 -9.66 3.39 7.05
C MET A 160 -9.21 4.10 8.32
N GLU A 161 -8.56 3.35 9.19
CA GLU A 161 -7.88 3.94 10.33
C GLU A 161 -6.57 4.60 9.88
N LEU A 162 -6.32 5.81 10.34
CA LEU A 162 -5.10 6.55 10.05
C LEU A 162 -4.22 6.59 11.30
N VAL A 163 -2.95 6.24 11.16
CA VAL A 163 -1.94 6.32 12.23
C VAL A 163 -0.76 7.13 11.72
N GLU A 164 -0.58 8.32 12.27
CA GLU A 164 0.54 9.19 11.90
C GLU A 164 1.83 8.76 12.60
N VAL A 165 2.95 8.82 11.86
CA VAL A 165 4.29 8.55 12.36
C VAL A 165 5.27 9.61 11.86
N GLU A 166 6.18 10.05 12.73
CA GLU A 166 7.25 11.02 12.43
C GLU A 166 8.41 10.38 11.65
N LEU A 167 8.07 9.79 10.50
CA LEU A 167 8.97 9.12 9.58
C LEU A 167 8.79 9.65 8.17
N ASN A 168 9.80 9.48 7.33
CA ASN A 168 9.69 9.75 5.89
C ASN A 168 9.21 8.50 5.13
N HIS A 169 9.03 8.67 3.82
CA HIS A 169 8.49 7.65 2.92
C HIS A 169 9.27 6.33 2.91
N TYR A 170 10.58 6.38 3.16
CA TYR A 170 11.46 5.21 3.12
C TYR A 170 11.76 4.64 4.52
N GLU A 171 11.81 5.48 5.54
CA GLU A 171 12.04 5.04 6.91
C GLU A 171 10.92 4.17 7.47
N VAL A 172 9.71 4.33 6.94
CA VAL A 172 8.51 3.62 7.39
C VAL A 172 8.65 2.09 7.33
N VAL A 173 9.39 1.55 6.38
CA VAL A 173 9.63 0.10 6.24
C VAL A 173 10.76 -0.41 7.13
N LEU A 174 11.48 0.49 7.85
CA LEU A 174 12.60 0.19 8.73
C LEU A 174 12.33 0.49 10.21
N SER A 175 11.07 0.75 10.58
CA SER A 175 10.71 1.28 11.89
C SER A 175 10.10 0.21 12.82
N ASP A 176 10.63 0.08 14.03
CA ASP A 176 10.06 -0.79 15.07
C ASP A 176 8.66 -0.33 15.50
N ALA A 177 8.40 0.96 15.53
CA ALA A 177 7.07 1.50 15.84
C ALA A 177 6.03 1.03 14.81
N VAL A 178 6.40 1.00 13.53
CA VAL A 178 5.54 0.49 12.45
C VAL A 178 5.31 -1.02 12.59
N ILE A 179 6.36 -1.77 12.97
CA ILE A 179 6.25 -3.21 13.24
C ILE A 179 5.24 -3.47 14.36
N ASP A 180 5.27 -2.69 15.43
CA ASP A 180 4.32 -2.85 16.54
C ASP A 180 2.87 -2.51 16.12
N ILE A 181 2.68 -1.51 15.26
CA ILE A 181 1.37 -1.24 14.65
C ILE A 181 0.90 -2.46 13.86
N ILE A 182 1.72 -3.02 12.98
CA ILE A 182 1.37 -4.19 12.17
C ILE A 182 1.01 -5.39 13.08
N LYS A 183 1.82 -5.70 14.09
CA LYS A 183 1.56 -6.77 15.06
C LYS A 183 0.21 -6.60 15.76
N LYS A 184 -0.09 -5.40 16.23
CA LYS A 184 -1.35 -5.07 16.90
C LYS A 184 -2.55 -5.27 15.98
N ARG A 185 -2.48 -4.79 14.74
CA ARG A 185 -3.58 -4.93 13.76
C ARG A 185 -3.79 -6.38 13.33
N ARG A 186 -2.70 -7.09 13.08
CA ARG A 186 -2.73 -8.52 12.78
C ARG A 186 -3.38 -9.32 13.91
N ALA A 187 -3.01 -9.07 15.16
CA ALA A 187 -3.59 -9.75 16.32
C ALA A 187 -5.10 -9.49 16.46
N ALA A 188 -5.55 -8.26 16.20
CA ALA A 188 -6.96 -7.91 16.22
C ALA A 188 -7.78 -8.66 15.15
N CYS A 189 -7.21 -8.85 13.95
CA CYS A 189 -7.86 -9.65 12.89
C CYS A 189 -7.96 -11.13 13.28
N VAL A 190 -6.90 -11.71 13.89
CA VAL A 190 -6.93 -13.11 14.36
C VAL A 190 -7.97 -13.31 15.46
N ALA A 191 -8.12 -12.36 16.37
CA ALA A 191 -9.11 -12.46 17.46
C ALA A 191 -10.56 -12.52 16.91
N LYS A 192 -10.86 -11.80 15.82
CA LYS A 192 -12.19 -11.83 15.17
C LYS A 192 -12.51 -13.15 14.47
N LEU A 193 -11.49 -13.90 14.02
CA LEU A 193 -11.70 -15.22 13.39
C LEU A 193 -12.09 -16.32 14.38
N LYS A 194 -11.88 -16.08 15.69
CA LYS A 194 -12.14 -17.06 16.75
C LYS A 194 -13.51 -16.88 17.43
N GLN A 195 -14.24 -15.84 17.04
CA GLN A 195 -15.59 -15.53 17.49
C GLN A 195 -16.63 -16.01 16.49
#